data_cacbdaf18cab7e6d25fefc48ccc2e0bf
#
_entry.id   cacbdaf18cab7e6d25fefc48ccc2e0bf
#
_cell.length_a   1.000
_cell.length_b   1.000
_cell.length_c   1.000
_cell.angle_alpha   90.00
_cell.angle_beta   90.00
_cell.angle_gamma   90.00
#
_symmetry.space_group_name_H-M   'P 1'
#
loop_
_entity.id
_entity.type
_entity.pdbx_description
1 polymer ?
#
loop_
_entity_poly.entity_id
_entity_poly.type
_entity_poly.pdbx_seq_one_letter_code
_entity_poly.pdbx_strand_id
1 'polypeptide(L)'
;MSDTPQIELTEEALGAAADKAIAAFDAAETLDELAAARREHLGDGGYIPQARQSLGQLPKDQRKSAGKAVNMARGKMEKRFAQVKDVLEQKAREEQLRAETVDVTIPTTRTQTGALHPITALSERIADIFLGMGWEIADGPEVEAEYFNFDALNFKPDHPARTLQDTFHVSGEGSKQVLRTHTSPVQVRTMLERDVPLYIACPGRVFRTDELDATHTPVFHQVEGLAVDKGLTMAHLRGTLEPVSYTHLTLPTKR
;
A
#
# COMPACT_ATOMS: atom_id res chain seq x y z
N MET A 1 41.50 27.29 -58.68
CA MET A 1 42.69 26.46 -58.32
C MET A 1 42.56 26.23 -56.82
N SER A 2 42.14 25.03 -56.43
CA SER A 2 41.95 24.67 -55.03
C SER A 2 43.30 24.30 -54.45
N ASP A 3 43.77 25.15 -53.55
CA ASP A 3 44.99 24.90 -52.78
C ASP A 3 44.63 23.82 -51.70
N THR A 4 44.79 22.57 -52.13
CA THR A 4 44.65 21.45 -51.16
C THR A 4 45.99 21.37 -50.43
N PRO A 5 45.98 21.54 -49.07
CA PRO A 5 47.29 21.46 -48.35
C PRO A 5 47.90 20.07 -48.57
N GLN A 6 49.14 20.05 -49.04
CA GLN A 6 49.89 18.83 -49.23
C GLN A 6 50.14 18.18 -47.87
N ILE A 7 49.44 17.05 -47.60
CA ILE A 7 49.57 16.30 -46.32
C ILE A 7 50.92 15.60 -46.33
N GLU A 8 51.78 15.94 -45.38
CA GLU A 8 53.09 15.30 -45.22
C GLU A 8 52.87 13.86 -44.66
N LEU A 9 53.32 12.88 -45.45
CA LEU A 9 53.18 11.45 -45.08
C LEU A 9 54.47 10.94 -44.40
N THR A 10 55.20 11.81 -43.68
CA THR A 10 56.34 11.44 -42.85
C THR A 10 55.91 10.80 -41.54
N GLU A 11 56.73 9.89 -41.04
CA GLU A 11 56.44 9.20 -39.76
C GLU A 11 56.29 10.20 -38.57
N GLU A 12 57.06 11.28 -38.64
CA GLU A 12 57.12 12.37 -37.69
C GLU A 12 55.79 13.19 -37.71
N ALA A 13 55.29 13.58 -38.86
CA ALA A 13 54.03 14.33 -39.02
C ALA A 13 52.80 13.48 -38.64
N LEU A 14 52.78 12.20 -38.99
CA LEU A 14 51.74 11.26 -38.62
C LEU A 14 51.77 10.99 -37.13
N GLY A 15 52.94 10.90 -36.50
CA GLY A 15 53.09 10.78 -35.04
C GLY A 15 52.55 12.00 -34.32
N ALA A 16 52.97 13.21 -34.76
CA ALA A 16 52.47 14.47 -34.15
C ALA A 16 50.93 14.62 -34.26
N ALA A 17 50.34 14.24 -35.40
CA ALA A 17 48.90 14.24 -35.58
C ALA A 17 48.18 13.24 -34.65
N ALA A 18 48.78 12.05 -34.46
CA ALA A 18 48.24 11.06 -33.52
C ALA A 18 48.33 11.53 -32.06
N ASP A 19 49.47 12.14 -31.70
CA ASP A 19 49.67 12.65 -30.32
C ASP A 19 48.72 13.82 -30.03
N LYS A 20 48.46 14.71 -31.00
CA LYS A 20 47.47 15.77 -30.90
C LYS A 20 46.03 15.21 -30.67
N ALA A 21 45.68 14.16 -31.42
CA ALA A 21 44.37 13.50 -31.25
C ALA A 21 44.26 12.81 -29.89
N ILE A 22 45.32 12.14 -29.44
CA ILE A 22 45.37 11.49 -28.12
C ILE A 22 45.21 12.53 -27.00
N ALA A 23 45.93 13.67 -27.12
CA ALA A 23 45.80 14.76 -26.16
C ALA A 23 44.35 15.32 -26.10
N ALA A 24 43.68 15.43 -27.27
CA ALA A 24 42.26 15.84 -27.31
C ALA A 24 41.33 14.80 -26.70
N PHE A 25 41.59 13.52 -26.87
CA PHE A 25 40.83 12.46 -26.21
C PHE A 25 41.03 12.46 -24.69
N ASP A 26 42.26 12.67 -24.23
CA ASP A 26 42.62 12.70 -22.81
C ASP A 26 42.04 13.94 -22.09
N ALA A 27 41.84 15.04 -22.83
CA ALA A 27 41.24 16.26 -22.30
C ALA A 27 39.69 16.21 -22.21
N ALA A 28 39.06 15.23 -22.85
CA ALA A 28 37.59 15.10 -22.80
C ALA A 28 37.13 14.67 -21.41
N GLU A 29 36.23 15.42 -20.82
CA GLU A 29 35.59 15.12 -19.51
C GLU A 29 34.25 14.44 -19.65
N THR A 30 33.64 14.53 -20.84
CA THR A 30 32.33 13.94 -21.16
C THR A 30 32.36 13.07 -22.41
N LEU A 31 31.39 12.17 -22.53
CA LEU A 31 31.25 11.33 -23.74
C LEU A 31 30.97 12.16 -24.99
N ASP A 32 30.28 13.29 -24.86
CA ASP A 32 29.97 14.19 -25.97
C ASP A 32 31.22 14.92 -26.46
N GLU A 33 32.08 15.39 -25.58
CA GLU A 33 33.39 15.98 -25.91
C GLU A 33 34.27 14.96 -26.57
N LEU A 34 34.35 13.74 -26.04
CA LEU A 34 35.11 12.64 -26.64
C LEU A 34 34.61 12.31 -28.06
N ALA A 35 33.28 12.30 -28.25
CA ALA A 35 32.68 12.09 -29.56
C ALA A 35 32.97 13.23 -30.53
N ALA A 36 33.05 14.47 -30.06
CA ALA A 36 33.46 15.64 -30.87
C ALA A 36 34.93 15.52 -31.28
N ALA A 37 35.82 15.24 -30.35
CA ALA A 37 37.25 15.01 -30.64
C ALA A 37 37.47 13.85 -31.63
N ARG A 38 36.67 12.77 -31.50
CA ARG A 38 36.71 11.67 -32.47
C ARG A 38 36.32 12.12 -33.87
N ARG A 39 35.27 12.93 -34.02
CA ARG A 39 34.81 13.45 -35.32
C ARG A 39 35.89 14.34 -35.96
N GLU A 40 36.57 15.16 -35.17
CA GLU A 40 37.62 16.05 -35.64
C GLU A 40 38.85 15.27 -36.13
N HIS A 41 39.30 14.29 -35.36
CA HIS A 41 40.61 13.65 -35.62
C HIS A 41 40.53 12.31 -36.40
N LEU A 42 39.43 11.54 -36.20
CA LEU A 42 39.21 10.24 -36.87
C LEU A 42 38.08 10.29 -37.91
N GLY A 43 37.35 11.41 -38.03
CA GLY A 43 36.40 11.64 -39.11
C GLY A 43 37.10 11.95 -40.44
N ASP A 44 36.36 11.99 -41.55
CA ASP A 44 36.90 12.15 -42.92
C ASP A 44 37.74 13.41 -43.11
N GLY A 45 37.52 14.44 -42.32
CA GLY A 45 38.29 15.69 -42.29
C GLY A 45 39.60 15.63 -41.49
N GLY A 46 39.82 14.56 -40.72
CA GLY A 46 41.01 14.41 -39.88
C GLY A 46 42.29 14.14 -40.69
N TYR A 47 43.42 14.49 -40.09
CA TYR A 47 44.72 14.36 -40.77
C TYR A 47 45.03 12.91 -41.16
N ILE A 48 44.83 11.94 -40.30
CA ILE A 48 45.13 10.52 -40.54
C ILE A 48 44.18 9.88 -41.59
N PRO A 49 42.86 10.10 -41.61
CA PRO A 49 41.99 9.71 -42.70
C PRO A 49 42.37 10.32 -44.04
N GLN A 50 42.69 11.61 -44.08
CA GLN A 50 43.15 12.27 -45.30
C GLN A 50 44.54 11.76 -45.79
N ALA A 51 45.48 11.54 -44.86
CA ALA A 51 46.75 10.89 -45.15
C ALA A 51 46.54 9.50 -45.78
N ARG A 52 45.59 8.74 -45.34
CA ARG A 52 45.23 7.43 -45.91
C ARG A 52 44.71 7.55 -47.35
N GLN A 53 43.88 8.54 -47.63
CA GLN A 53 43.43 8.82 -49.03
C GLN A 53 44.56 9.19 -49.95
N SER A 54 45.53 9.96 -49.45
CA SER A 54 46.69 10.41 -50.22
C SER A 54 47.74 9.33 -50.51
N LEU A 55 47.70 8.17 -49.84
CA LEU A 55 48.58 7.02 -50.05
C LEU A 55 48.56 6.54 -51.51
N GLY A 56 47.45 6.71 -52.24
CA GLY A 56 47.32 6.32 -53.63
C GLY A 56 48.22 7.12 -54.62
N GLN A 57 48.64 8.31 -54.20
CA GLN A 57 49.42 9.23 -55.02
C GLN A 57 50.95 9.02 -54.88
N LEU A 58 51.40 8.21 -53.91
CA LEU A 58 52.80 7.92 -53.66
C LEU A 58 53.43 6.89 -54.66
N PRO A 59 54.74 6.94 -54.92
CA PRO A 59 55.47 5.89 -55.60
C PRO A 59 55.35 4.53 -54.88
N LYS A 60 55.39 3.42 -55.63
CA LYS A 60 55.19 2.07 -55.10
C LYS A 60 56.12 1.72 -53.93
N ASP A 61 57.36 2.18 -53.98
CA ASP A 61 58.39 1.87 -52.98
C ASP A 61 58.11 2.56 -51.63
N GLN A 62 57.53 3.76 -51.65
CA GLN A 62 57.21 4.53 -50.44
C GLN A 62 55.79 4.21 -49.85
N ARG A 63 54.90 3.68 -50.69
CA ARG A 63 53.50 3.38 -50.30
C ARG A 63 53.39 2.38 -49.16
N LYS A 64 54.28 1.37 -49.11
CA LYS A 64 54.26 0.32 -48.09
C LYS A 64 54.68 0.85 -46.72
N SER A 65 55.72 1.66 -46.65
CA SER A 65 56.19 2.27 -45.39
C SER A 65 55.25 3.32 -44.88
N ALA A 66 54.73 4.23 -45.70
CA ALA A 66 53.75 5.24 -45.35
C ALA A 66 52.39 4.58 -44.89
N GLY A 67 51.95 3.55 -45.61
CA GLY A 67 50.74 2.81 -45.18
C GLY A 67 50.89 2.16 -43.83
N LYS A 68 52.07 1.63 -43.51
CA LYS A 68 52.35 1.07 -42.18
C LYS A 68 52.29 2.16 -41.07
N ALA A 69 52.89 3.33 -41.33
CA ALA A 69 52.92 4.46 -40.41
C ALA A 69 51.53 5.02 -40.17
N VAL A 70 50.68 5.20 -41.20
CA VAL A 70 49.29 5.63 -41.10
C VAL A 70 48.46 4.63 -40.27
N ASN A 71 48.63 3.33 -40.54
CA ASN A 71 47.89 2.31 -39.75
C ASN A 71 48.34 2.25 -38.29
N MET A 72 49.65 2.44 -38.02
CA MET A 72 50.13 2.52 -36.63
C MET A 72 49.62 3.74 -35.91
N ALA A 73 49.64 4.93 -36.53
CA ALA A 73 49.08 6.15 -35.96
C ALA A 73 47.57 5.99 -35.65
N ARG A 74 46.82 5.50 -36.62
CA ARG A 74 45.37 5.21 -36.43
C ARG A 74 45.13 4.21 -35.31
N GLY A 75 45.87 3.13 -35.26
CA GLY A 75 45.75 2.12 -34.22
C GLY A 75 46.00 2.67 -32.80
N LYS A 76 47.02 3.57 -32.67
CA LYS A 76 47.28 4.27 -31.40
C LYS A 76 46.10 5.14 -30.98
N MET A 77 45.56 5.93 -31.91
CA MET A 77 44.40 6.80 -31.66
C MET A 77 43.14 5.99 -31.27
N GLU A 78 42.81 4.95 -32.05
CA GLU A 78 41.65 4.09 -31.78
C GLU A 78 41.75 3.38 -30.42
N LYS A 79 42.93 2.88 -30.08
CA LYS A 79 43.22 2.25 -28.79
C LYS A 79 43.03 3.25 -27.64
N ARG A 80 43.58 4.47 -27.76
CA ARG A 80 43.42 5.47 -26.69
C ARG A 80 42.00 5.96 -26.58
N PHE A 81 41.30 6.20 -27.68
CA PHE A 81 39.88 6.53 -27.70
C PHE A 81 39.02 5.51 -26.95
N ALA A 82 39.25 4.20 -27.22
CA ALA A 82 38.51 3.14 -26.53
C ALA A 82 38.77 3.17 -25.03
N GLN A 83 40.05 3.35 -24.61
CA GLN A 83 40.40 3.43 -23.19
C GLN A 83 39.68 4.60 -22.46
N VAL A 84 39.72 5.81 -23.07
CA VAL A 84 39.09 7.00 -22.49
C VAL A 84 37.56 6.82 -22.47
N LYS A 85 36.99 6.26 -23.54
CA LYS A 85 35.57 5.97 -23.61
C LYS A 85 35.12 5.05 -22.49
N ASP A 86 35.82 3.94 -22.26
CA ASP A 86 35.48 2.98 -21.18
C ASP A 86 35.51 3.66 -19.81
N VAL A 87 36.52 4.53 -19.56
CA VAL A 87 36.59 5.27 -18.30
C VAL A 87 35.44 6.25 -18.13
N LEU A 88 35.10 7.00 -19.18
CA LEU A 88 33.98 7.95 -19.11
C LEU A 88 32.63 7.26 -19.01
N GLU A 89 32.42 6.12 -19.70
CA GLU A 89 31.23 5.31 -19.59
C GLU A 89 31.05 4.75 -18.16
N GLN A 90 32.15 4.28 -17.57
CA GLN A 90 32.13 3.80 -16.20
C GLN A 90 31.80 4.92 -15.21
N LYS A 91 32.42 6.10 -15.36
CA LYS A 91 32.14 7.28 -14.54
C LYS A 91 30.66 7.71 -14.65
N ALA A 92 30.15 7.82 -15.88
CA ALA A 92 28.75 8.17 -16.11
C ALA A 92 27.80 7.16 -15.49
N ARG A 93 28.12 5.88 -15.58
CA ARG A 93 27.32 4.80 -14.93
C ARG A 93 27.33 4.91 -13.41
N GLU A 94 28.48 5.18 -12.81
CA GLU A 94 28.59 5.37 -11.36
C GLU A 94 27.81 6.60 -10.88
N GLU A 95 27.88 7.71 -11.63
CA GLU A 95 27.11 8.93 -11.34
C GLU A 95 25.59 8.66 -11.45
N GLN A 96 25.17 7.95 -12.49
CA GLN A 96 23.78 7.55 -12.65
C GLN A 96 23.30 6.66 -11.49
N LEU A 97 24.07 5.64 -11.11
CA LEU A 97 23.74 4.76 -9.99
C LEU A 97 23.64 5.52 -8.66
N ARG A 98 24.50 6.53 -8.46
CA ARG A 98 24.41 7.39 -7.28
C ARG A 98 23.14 8.26 -7.30
N ALA A 99 22.81 8.82 -8.46
CA ALA A 99 21.61 9.65 -8.62
C ALA A 99 20.32 8.84 -8.46
N GLU A 100 20.31 7.58 -8.88
CA GLU A 100 19.18 6.66 -8.78
C GLU A 100 19.13 5.90 -7.45
N THR A 101 20.05 6.18 -6.51
CA THR A 101 20.03 5.54 -5.20
C THR A 101 18.74 5.89 -4.44
N VAL A 102 17.99 4.88 -4.06
CA VAL A 102 16.77 5.01 -3.25
C VAL A 102 16.98 4.38 -1.87
N ASP A 103 16.40 5.00 -0.86
CA ASP A 103 16.40 4.42 0.48
C ASP A 103 15.36 3.30 0.55
N VAL A 104 15.83 2.06 0.51
CA VAL A 104 14.98 0.87 0.59
C VAL A 104 14.52 0.56 2.02
N THR A 105 14.99 1.28 3.03
CA THR A 105 14.56 1.11 4.42
C THR A 105 13.26 1.85 4.72
N ILE A 106 12.88 2.79 3.87
CA ILE A 106 11.60 3.50 3.99
C ILE A 106 10.47 2.54 3.60
N PRO A 107 9.49 2.29 4.48
CA PRO A 107 8.36 1.43 4.14
C PRO A 107 7.57 2.04 2.98
N THR A 108 7.50 1.31 1.87
CA THR A 108 6.80 1.72 0.64
C THR A 108 5.29 1.54 0.73
N THR A 109 4.82 0.67 1.61
CA THR A 109 3.41 0.46 1.90
C THR A 109 3.05 1.13 3.22
N ARG A 110 2.30 2.22 3.16
CA ARG A 110 1.53 2.67 4.32
C ARG A 110 0.41 1.65 4.52
N THR A 111 0.63 0.68 5.39
CA THR A 111 -0.47 -0.12 5.93
C THR A 111 -1.35 0.86 6.70
N GLN A 112 -2.50 1.19 6.13
CA GLN A 112 -3.52 1.90 6.90
C GLN A 112 -3.96 0.92 7.98
N THR A 113 -3.57 1.16 9.21
CA THR A 113 -4.17 0.49 10.36
C THR A 113 -5.64 0.86 10.37
N GLY A 114 -6.51 -0.12 10.15
CA GLY A 114 -7.95 0.07 10.30
C GLY A 114 -8.26 0.49 11.74
N ALA A 115 -9.37 1.18 11.92
CA ALA A 115 -9.95 1.47 13.24
C ALA A 115 -11.25 0.69 13.40
N LEU A 116 -11.52 0.20 14.60
CA LEU A 116 -12.82 -0.38 14.94
C LEU A 116 -13.89 0.70 14.87
N HIS A 117 -15.07 0.33 14.38
CA HIS A 117 -16.22 1.22 14.44
C HIS A 117 -16.54 1.54 15.92
N PRO A 118 -16.88 2.79 16.30
CA PRO A 118 -17.11 3.16 17.70
C PRO A 118 -18.13 2.27 18.43
N ILE A 119 -19.19 1.84 17.75
CA ILE A 119 -20.18 0.91 18.32
C ILE A 119 -19.55 -0.46 18.59
N THR A 120 -18.73 -0.98 17.68
CA THR A 120 -18.04 -2.27 17.89
C THR A 120 -17.08 -2.17 19.08
N ALA A 121 -16.27 -1.12 19.14
CA ALA A 121 -15.36 -0.91 20.27
C ALA A 121 -16.11 -0.79 21.62
N LEU A 122 -17.27 -0.12 21.62
CA LEU A 122 -18.11 -0.02 22.81
C LEU A 122 -18.73 -1.37 23.18
N SER A 123 -19.23 -2.12 22.21
CA SER A 123 -19.83 -3.46 22.43
C SER A 123 -18.81 -4.43 22.99
N GLU A 124 -17.58 -4.45 22.46
CA GLU A 124 -16.48 -5.26 22.98
C GLU A 124 -16.15 -4.87 24.42
N ARG A 125 -16.05 -3.57 24.70
CA ARG A 125 -15.79 -3.10 26.07
C ARG A 125 -16.89 -3.51 27.07
N ILE A 126 -18.16 -3.45 26.66
CA ILE A 126 -19.28 -3.92 27.49
C ILE A 126 -19.17 -5.44 27.70
N ALA A 127 -18.88 -6.19 26.65
CA ALA A 127 -18.70 -7.64 26.76
C ALA A 127 -17.57 -8.00 27.73
N ASP A 128 -16.44 -7.31 27.67
CA ASP A 128 -15.30 -7.51 28.59
C ASP A 128 -15.69 -7.26 30.06
N ILE A 129 -16.54 -6.25 30.33
CA ILE A 129 -17.03 -5.95 31.66
C ILE A 129 -17.87 -7.12 32.18
N PHE A 130 -18.79 -7.63 31.36
CA PHE A 130 -19.64 -8.76 31.74
C PHE A 130 -18.81 -10.03 31.93
N LEU A 131 -17.88 -10.33 31.04
CA LEU A 131 -16.95 -11.46 31.18
C LEU A 131 -16.10 -11.34 32.46
N GLY A 132 -15.63 -10.14 32.80
CA GLY A 132 -14.89 -9.87 34.04
C GLY A 132 -15.71 -10.09 35.29
N MET A 133 -17.05 -10.01 35.21
CA MET A 133 -18.00 -10.35 36.31
C MET A 133 -18.41 -11.85 36.33
N GLY A 134 -17.84 -12.67 35.42
CA GLY A 134 -18.17 -14.10 35.34
C GLY A 134 -19.41 -14.41 34.51
N TRP A 135 -19.89 -13.47 33.70
CA TRP A 135 -21.03 -13.69 32.80
C TRP A 135 -20.51 -14.26 31.46
N GLU A 136 -21.38 -14.89 30.72
CA GLU A 136 -21.12 -15.37 29.37
C GLU A 136 -21.72 -14.42 28.33
N ILE A 137 -21.12 -14.33 27.14
CA ILE A 137 -21.72 -13.61 26.02
C ILE A 137 -22.48 -14.61 25.16
N ALA A 138 -23.78 -14.37 25.01
CA ALA A 138 -24.68 -15.18 24.20
C ALA A 138 -25.07 -14.40 22.93
N ASP A 139 -25.07 -15.07 21.80
CA ASP A 139 -25.49 -14.53 20.51
C ASP A 139 -26.66 -15.31 19.91
N GLY A 140 -27.35 -14.71 18.95
CA GLY A 140 -28.47 -15.31 18.26
C GLY A 140 -28.81 -14.61 16.94
N PRO A 141 -29.70 -15.21 16.13
CA PRO A 141 -30.02 -14.71 14.80
C PRO A 141 -30.72 -13.35 14.82
N GLU A 142 -30.46 -12.53 13.79
CA GLU A 142 -31.16 -11.26 13.59
C GLU A 142 -32.55 -11.45 12.97
N VAL A 143 -32.73 -12.50 12.17
CA VAL A 143 -34.05 -12.94 11.68
C VAL A 143 -34.58 -13.99 12.63
N GLU A 144 -35.69 -13.70 13.29
CA GLU A 144 -36.26 -14.52 14.34
C GLU A 144 -37.68 -14.98 14.00
N ALA A 145 -38.07 -16.12 14.60
CA ALA A 145 -39.47 -16.49 14.62
C ALA A 145 -40.27 -15.58 15.59
N GLU A 146 -41.46 -15.19 15.21
CA GLU A 146 -42.37 -14.42 16.10
C GLU A 146 -42.48 -15.02 17.48
N TYR A 147 -42.45 -16.34 17.59
CA TYR A 147 -42.49 -17.05 18.87
C TYR A 147 -41.41 -16.56 19.83
N PHE A 148 -40.15 -16.51 19.39
CA PHE A 148 -39.05 -16.06 20.24
C PHE A 148 -39.05 -14.55 20.50
N ASN A 149 -39.50 -13.78 19.49
CA ASN A 149 -39.51 -12.32 19.60
C ASN A 149 -40.69 -11.81 20.43
N PHE A 150 -41.82 -12.58 20.55
CA PHE A 150 -43.02 -12.14 21.19
C PHE A 150 -43.68 -13.18 22.12
N ASP A 151 -44.07 -14.34 21.59
CA ASP A 151 -44.91 -15.28 22.33
C ASP A 151 -44.24 -15.81 23.59
N ALA A 152 -43.00 -16.24 23.51
CA ALA A 152 -42.18 -16.72 24.61
C ALA A 152 -41.88 -15.64 25.68
N LEU A 153 -42.00 -14.37 25.29
CA LEU A 153 -41.82 -13.21 26.17
C LEU A 153 -43.16 -12.67 26.70
N ASN A 154 -44.26 -13.42 26.50
CA ASN A 154 -45.59 -13.08 26.96
C ASN A 154 -46.21 -11.83 26.34
N PHE A 155 -45.81 -11.48 25.12
CA PHE A 155 -46.52 -10.48 24.32
C PHE A 155 -47.81 -11.11 23.76
N LYS A 156 -48.95 -10.53 24.06
CA LYS A 156 -50.23 -11.00 23.55
C LYS A 156 -50.37 -10.75 22.03
N PRO A 157 -51.23 -11.52 21.31
CA PRO A 157 -51.42 -11.33 19.86
C PRO A 157 -51.90 -9.92 19.47
N ASP A 158 -52.60 -9.22 20.34
CA ASP A 158 -53.15 -7.87 20.15
C ASP A 158 -52.17 -6.75 20.59
N HIS A 159 -50.97 -7.10 21.00
CA HIS A 159 -49.99 -6.09 21.46
C HIS A 159 -49.51 -5.19 20.31
N PRO A 160 -49.52 -3.85 20.49
CA PRO A 160 -49.15 -2.90 19.43
C PRO A 160 -47.78 -3.16 18.80
N ALA A 161 -46.77 -3.55 19.60
CA ALA A 161 -45.43 -3.84 19.14
C ALA A 161 -45.33 -4.98 18.10
N ARG A 162 -46.40 -5.79 17.92
CA ARG A 162 -46.47 -6.86 16.91
C ARG A 162 -46.96 -6.38 15.56
N THR A 163 -47.37 -5.13 15.47
CA THR A 163 -47.88 -4.55 14.22
C THR A 163 -46.77 -4.23 13.25
N LEU A 164 -47.11 -4.10 11.95
CA LEU A 164 -46.21 -3.67 10.91
C LEU A 164 -45.63 -2.26 11.13
N GLN A 165 -46.29 -1.48 12.03
CA GLN A 165 -45.81 -0.13 12.36
C GLN A 165 -44.52 -0.14 13.20
N ASP A 166 -44.32 -1.18 14.00
CA ASP A 166 -43.19 -1.27 14.94
C ASP A 166 -42.21 -2.42 14.60
N THR A 167 -42.59 -3.34 13.70
CA THR A 167 -41.81 -4.56 13.43
C THR A 167 -41.65 -4.82 11.94
N PHE A 168 -40.40 -5.09 11.51
CA PHE A 168 -40.13 -5.58 10.16
C PHE A 168 -40.41 -7.06 10.03
N HIS A 169 -41.44 -7.42 9.28
CA HIS A 169 -41.73 -8.79 8.90
C HIS A 169 -40.96 -9.20 7.63
N VAL A 170 -40.31 -10.35 7.65
CA VAL A 170 -39.58 -10.90 6.54
C VAL A 170 -40.56 -11.67 5.63
N SER A 171 -40.52 -11.44 4.32
CA SER A 171 -41.35 -12.12 3.32
C SER A 171 -42.86 -11.78 3.33
N GLY A 172 -43.23 -10.59 3.83
CA GLY A 172 -44.57 -10.06 3.71
C GLY A 172 -45.57 -10.49 4.78
N GLU A 173 -46.82 -10.07 4.59
CA GLU A 173 -47.90 -10.29 5.52
C GLU A 173 -48.17 -11.78 5.70
N GLY A 174 -48.24 -12.26 6.97
CA GLY A 174 -48.44 -13.66 7.32
C GLY A 174 -47.13 -14.49 7.48
N SER A 175 -45.99 -13.91 7.19
CA SER A 175 -44.70 -14.50 7.59
C SER A 175 -44.58 -14.48 9.11
N LYS A 176 -44.24 -15.63 9.68
CA LYS A 176 -43.96 -15.74 11.13
C LYS A 176 -42.47 -15.44 11.44
N GLN A 177 -41.79 -14.77 10.54
CA GLN A 177 -40.40 -14.36 10.71
C GLN A 177 -40.31 -12.85 10.71
N VAL A 178 -39.54 -12.33 11.66
CA VAL A 178 -39.34 -10.90 11.87
C VAL A 178 -37.84 -10.58 11.99
N LEU A 179 -37.49 -9.37 11.74
CA LEU A 179 -36.22 -8.83 12.24
C LEU A 179 -36.41 -8.56 13.75
N ARG A 180 -35.52 -9.10 14.58
CA ARG A 180 -35.67 -8.98 16.05
C ARG A 180 -35.73 -7.52 16.48
N THR A 181 -36.70 -7.18 17.29
CA THR A 181 -36.92 -5.83 17.82
C THR A 181 -36.17 -5.56 19.12
N HIS A 182 -35.58 -6.57 19.70
CA HIS A 182 -34.74 -6.57 20.90
C HIS A 182 -33.86 -7.82 20.92
N THR A 183 -32.90 -7.91 21.86
CA THR A 183 -32.02 -9.08 21.99
C THR A 183 -32.56 -10.17 22.92
N SER A 184 -33.75 -9.98 23.51
CA SER A 184 -34.41 -10.96 24.41
C SER A 184 -34.65 -12.35 23.81
N PRO A 185 -34.85 -12.54 22.48
CA PRO A 185 -34.92 -13.88 21.90
C PRO A 185 -33.72 -14.77 22.25
N VAL A 186 -32.54 -14.18 22.37
CA VAL A 186 -31.30 -14.91 22.76
C VAL A 186 -31.43 -15.44 24.20
N GLN A 187 -32.04 -14.67 25.09
CA GLN A 187 -32.31 -15.12 26.48
C GLN A 187 -33.24 -16.34 26.51
N VAL A 188 -34.31 -16.29 25.70
CA VAL A 188 -35.25 -17.43 25.59
C VAL A 188 -34.54 -18.67 25.04
N ARG A 189 -33.79 -18.54 23.99
CA ARG A 189 -33.01 -19.64 23.42
C ARG A 189 -32.07 -20.25 24.44
N THR A 190 -31.31 -19.42 25.15
CA THR A 190 -30.38 -19.91 26.19
C THR A 190 -31.10 -20.64 27.33
N MET A 191 -32.27 -20.13 27.78
CA MET A 191 -33.05 -20.80 28.80
C MET A 191 -33.66 -22.14 28.36
N LEU A 192 -33.86 -22.35 27.05
CA LEU A 192 -34.31 -23.62 26.50
C LEU A 192 -33.17 -24.64 26.30
N GLU A 193 -31.96 -24.17 26.17
CA GLU A 193 -30.79 -25.01 25.89
C GLU A 193 -29.95 -25.35 27.12
N ARG A 194 -30.06 -24.55 28.19
CA ARG A 194 -29.18 -24.65 29.37
C ARG A 194 -29.96 -24.65 30.68
N ASP A 195 -29.40 -25.37 31.64
CA ASP A 195 -29.86 -25.36 33.00
C ASP A 195 -29.41 -24.12 33.79
N VAL A 196 -30.10 -23.83 34.86
CA VAL A 196 -29.72 -22.76 35.82
C VAL A 196 -28.63 -23.26 36.79
N PRO A 197 -27.72 -22.39 37.25
CA PRO A 197 -27.70 -20.93 37.12
C PRO A 197 -27.28 -20.41 35.77
N LEU A 198 -27.87 -19.29 35.33
CA LEU A 198 -27.50 -18.61 34.07
C LEU A 198 -27.13 -17.17 34.36
N TYR A 199 -26.03 -16.72 33.76
CA TYR A 199 -25.55 -15.34 33.75
C TYR A 199 -25.08 -15.03 32.35
N ILE A 200 -25.90 -14.38 31.53
CA ILE A 200 -25.58 -14.09 30.13
C ILE A 200 -25.82 -12.63 29.80
N ALA A 201 -24.97 -12.09 28.92
CA ALA A 201 -25.18 -10.82 28.27
C ALA A 201 -25.34 -11.03 26.76
N CYS A 202 -26.31 -10.37 26.16
CA CYS A 202 -26.74 -10.54 24.77
C CYS A 202 -26.56 -9.21 24.02
N PRO A 203 -25.39 -8.86 23.55
CA PRO A 203 -25.20 -7.73 22.67
C PRO A 203 -25.69 -8.05 21.25
N GLY A 204 -26.23 -7.04 20.54
CA GLY A 204 -26.60 -7.26 19.15
C GLY A 204 -27.35 -6.11 18.51
N ARG A 205 -27.50 -6.18 17.19
CA ARG A 205 -28.34 -5.27 16.43
C ARG A 205 -29.80 -5.64 16.58
N VAL A 206 -30.61 -4.61 16.58
CA VAL A 206 -32.07 -4.72 16.65
C VAL A 206 -32.70 -3.77 15.66
N PHE A 207 -33.96 -4.04 15.28
CA PHE A 207 -34.60 -3.40 14.14
C PHE A 207 -36.00 -2.98 14.52
N ARG A 208 -36.37 -1.72 14.24
CA ARG A 208 -37.72 -1.18 14.41
C ARG A 208 -38.08 -0.34 13.20
N THR A 209 -39.36 -0.30 12.88
CA THR A 209 -39.87 0.47 11.74
C THR A 209 -39.99 1.97 12.01
N ASP A 210 -39.26 2.48 13.01
CA ASP A 210 -39.21 3.90 13.33
C ASP A 210 -38.74 4.72 12.16
N GLU A 211 -39.33 5.89 11.91
CA GLU A 211 -38.84 6.86 10.95
C GLU A 211 -37.52 7.43 11.45
N LEU A 212 -36.57 7.61 10.49
CA LEU A 212 -35.27 8.19 10.79
C LEU A 212 -35.42 9.68 11.10
N ASP A 213 -35.17 10.05 12.36
CA ASP A 213 -35.13 11.44 12.81
C ASP A 213 -33.90 11.72 13.71
N ALA A 214 -33.90 12.81 14.44
CA ALA A 214 -32.77 13.21 15.30
C ALA A 214 -32.56 12.26 16.49
N THR A 215 -33.55 11.45 16.87
CA THR A 215 -33.58 10.61 18.09
C THR A 215 -33.85 9.13 17.78
N HIS A 216 -34.36 8.81 16.60
CA HIS A 216 -34.75 7.45 16.22
C HIS A 216 -33.96 6.99 14.97
N THR A 217 -33.61 5.72 14.97
CA THR A 217 -33.02 5.04 13.82
C THR A 217 -33.62 3.64 13.72
N PRO A 218 -33.96 3.16 12.52
CA PRO A 218 -34.54 1.84 12.32
C PRO A 218 -33.60 0.70 12.70
N VAL A 219 -32.30 0.96 12.81
CA VAL A 219 -31.27 -0.02 13.18
C VAL A 219 -30.47 0.56 14.33
N PHE A 220 -30.44 -0.12 15.47
CA PHE A 220 -29.61 0.28 16.60
C PHE A 220 -29.04 -0.94 17.32
N HIS A 221 -28.16 -0.70 18.28
CA HIS A 221 -27.52 -1.76 19.05
C HIS A 221 -28.05 -1.74 20.47
N GLN A 222 -28.26 -2.94 21.02
CA GLN A 222 -28.77 -3.16 22.35
C GLN A 222 -27.91 -4.21 23.06
N VAL A 223 -27.78 -4.10 24.37
CA VAL A 223 -27.21 -5.15 25.22
C VAL A 223 -28.22 -5.45 26.31
N GLU A 224 -28.62 -6.68 26.41
CA GLU A 224 -29.46 -7.17 27.51
C GLU A 224 -28.66 -8.16 28.36
N GLY A 225 -28.96 -8.17 29.65
CA GLY A 225 -28.42 -9.15 30.59
C GLY A 225 -29.54 -10.00 31.20
N LEU A 226 -29.29 -11.31 31.32
CA LEU A 226 -30.18 -12.23 32.05
C LEU A 226 -29.38 -12.96 33.13
N ALA A 227 -29.83 -12.87 34.35
CA ALA A 227 -29.35 -13.68 35.46
C ALA A 227 -30.52 -14.49 36.06
N VAL A 228 -30.37 -15.81 36.12
CA VAL A 228 -31.31 -16.74 36.73
C VAL A 228 -30.58 -17.60 37.73
N ASP A 229 -30.81 -17.34 39.02
CA ASP A 229 -30.17 -18.09 40.10
C ASP A 229 -31.01 -17.98 41.39
N LYS A 230 -30.67 -18.81 42.37
CA LYS A 230 -31.31 -18.76 43.70
C LYS A 230 -30.82 -17.56 44.49
N GLY A 231 -31.76 -16.88 45.16
CA GLY A 231 -31.45 -15.78 46.08
C GLY A 231 -31.06 -14.44 45.39
N LEU A 232 -31.33 -14.28 44.08
CA LEU A 232 -31.13 -13.00 43.39
C LEU A 232 -32.09 -11.95 43.97
N THR A 233 -31.58 -10.74 44.11
CA THR A 233 -32.28 -9.58 44.65
C THR A 233 -32.08 -8.34 43.78
N MET A 234 -32.87 -7.29 44.04
CA MET A 234 -32.67 -5.98 43.41
C MET A 234 -31.28 -5.37 43.69
N ALA A 235 -30.67 -5.74 44.81
CA ALA A 235 -29.30 -5.31 45.10
C ALA A 235 -28.29 -5.93 44.14
N HIS A 236 -28.48 -7.19 43.73
CA HIS A 236 -27.66 -7.84 42.72
C HIS A 236 -27.84 -7.17 41.35
N LEU A 237 -29.07 -6.86 40.94
CA LEU A 237 -29.32 -6.13 39.70
C LEU A 237 -28.61 -4.77 39.67
N ARG A 238 -28.77 -4.00 40.78
CA ARG A 238 -28.09 -2.71 40.91
C ARG A 238 -26.57 -2.85 40.89
N GLY A 239 -26.04 -3.83 41.62
CA GLY A 239 -24.60 -4.10 41.68
C GLY A 239 -24.00 -4.53 40.34
N THR A 240 -24.80 -5.18 39.47
CA THR A 240 -24.41 -5.51 38.10
C THR A 240 -24.43 -4.28 37.17
N LEU A 241 -25.46 -3.45 37.27
CA LEU A 241 -25.61 -2.27 36.41
C LEU A 241 -24.60 -1.16 36.75
N GLU A 242 -24.20 -1.06 38.02
CA GLU A 242 -23.31 0.00 38.50
C GLU A 242 -21.91 -0.06 37.80
N PRO A 243 -21.19 -1.19 37.77
CA PRO A 243 -19.95 -1.31 37.01
C PRO A 243 -20.14 -1.02 35.52
N VAL A 244 -21.18 -1.55 34.90
CA VAL A 244 -21.43 -1.38 33.47
C VAL A 244 -21.72 0.09 33.12
N SER A 245 -22.67 0.71 33.81
CA SER A 245 -23.18 2.03 33.41
C SER A 245 -22.38 3.19 34.00
N TYR A 246 -21.96 3.11 35.26
CA TYR A 246 -21.37 4.23 35.98
C TYR A 246 -19.85 4.16 36.09
N THR A 247 -19.27 3.00 36.22
CA THR A 247 -17.81 2.89 36.43
C THR A 247 -17.04 2.87 35.13
N HIS A 248 -17.55 2.20 34.11
CA HIS A 248 -16.81 1.93 32.89
C HIS A 248 -17.31 2.71 31.66
N LEU A 249 -18.59 3.05 31.56
CA LEU A 249 -19.20 3.63 30.38
C LEU A 249 -19.54 5.12 30.48
N THR A 250 -19.74 5.64 31.70
CA THR A 250 -20.08 7.06 31.88
C THR A 250 -18.85 7.91 32.17
N LEU A 251 -18.88 9.15 31.70
CA LEU A 251 -17.95 10.17 32.21
C LEU A 251 -18.22 10.39 33.70
N PRO A 252 -17.17 10.63 34.52
CA PRO A 252 -17.36 10.92 35.93
C PRO A 252 -18.27 12.13 36.06
N THR A 253 -19.51 11.88 36.52
CA THR A 253 -20.42 12.95 36.87
C THR A 253 -19.85 13.61 38.11
N LYS A 254 -19.71 14.94 38.07
CA LYS A 254 -19.42 15.72 39.28
C LYS A 254 -20.55 15.41 40.28
N ARG A 255 -20.18 14.82 41.40
CA ARG A 255 -21.06 14.70 42.55
C ARG A 255 -21.37 16.08 43.11
#